data_220f42e36e261ed5abfb48f060272076
#
_entry.id   220f42e36e261ed5abfb48f060272076
#
_cell.length_a   1.000
_cell.length_b   1.000
_cell.length_c   1.000
_cell.angle_alpha   90.00
_cell.angle_beta   90.00
_cell.angle_gamma   90.00
#
_symmetry.space_group_name_H-M   'P 1'
#
loop_
_entity.id
_entity.type
_entity.pdbx_description
1 polymer ?
#
loop_
_entity_poly.entity_id
_entity_poly.type
_entity_poly.pdbx_seq_one_letter_code
_entity_poly.pdbx_strand_id
1 'polypeptide(L)'
;SSCTAPVWNESIVDQAKALFSAHAVDDEQTCATISRIFEETGELIDPHTATGVDALRVTRTGMTKVVLATAHPAKFAEAVEKAGFDEVPLPSDMTDLLLREERYTVLENDLNDVQSFVRSVMG
;
A
#
# COMPACT_ATOMS: atom_id res chain seq x y z
N SER A 1 11.06 -10.62 21.86
CA SER A 1 9.60 -10.76 22.06
C SER A 1 9.04 -11.57 20.91
N SER A 2 8.53 -12.78 21.23
CA SER A 2 7.88 -13.66 20.24
C SER A 2 6.55 -13.03 19.85
N CYS A 3 6.46 -12.56 18.62
CA CYS A 3 5.19 -12.17 18.04
C CYS A 3 4.41 -13.48 17.78
N THR A 4 3.49 -13.82 18.67
CA THR A 4 2.56 -14.93 18.41
C THR A 4 1.60 -14.50 17.32
N ALA A 5 1.54 -15.28 16.22
CA ALA A 5 0.58 -15.03 15.16
C ALA A 5 -0.85 -15.02 15.76
N PRO A 6 -1.72 -14.10 15.32
CA PRO A 6 -3.10 -14.07 15.80
C PRO A 6 -3.81 -15.39 15.49
N VAL A 7 -4.48 -15.96 16.49
CA VAL A 7 -5.32 -17.14 16.29
C VAL A 7 -6.66 -16.67 15.73
N TRP A 8 -6.89 -16.94 14.46
CA TRP A 8 -8.14 -16.61 13.78
C TRP A 8 -9.19 -17.68 14.02
N ASN A 9 -10.43 -17.25 14.21
CA ASN A 9 -11.57 -18.17 14.24
C ASN A 9 -11.78 -18.73 12.82
N GLU A 10 -11.68 -20.06 12.66
CA GLU A 10 -11.81 -20.75 11.36
C GLU A 10 -13.11 -20.40 10.63
N SER A 11 -14.22 -20.30 11.35
CA SER A 11 -15.52 -19.94 10.77
C SER A 11 -15.52 -18.53 10.16
N ILE A 12 -14.82 -17.56 10.77
CA ILE A 12 -14.69 -16.20 10.24
C ILE A 12 -13.80 -16.20 8.98
N VAL A 13 -12.73 -16.97 9.01
CA VAL A 13 -11.83 -17.11 7.86
C VAL A 13 -12.56 -17.74 6.66
N ASP A 14 -13.38 -18.76 6.89
CA ASP A 14 -14.15 -19.40 5.81
C ASP A 14 -15.22 -18.46 5.23
N GLN A 15 -15.89 -17.67 6.05
CA GLN A 15 -16.80 -16.63 5.57
C GLN A 15 -16.07 -15.56 4.74
N ALA A 16 -14.89 -15.14 5.17
CA ALA A 16 -14.06 -14.19 4.42
C ALA A 16 -13.63 -14.77 3.06
N LYS A 17 -13.20 -16.03 3.00
CA LYS A 17 -12.79 -16.71 1.76
C LYS A 17 -13.92 -16.85 0.74
N ALA A 18 -15.18 -16.82 1.16
CA ALA A 18 -16.33 -16.84 0.25
C ALA A 18 -16.44 -15.53 -0.57
N LEU A 19 -15.95 -14.42 -0.03
CA LEU A 19 -16.04 -13.09 -0.65
C LEU A 19 -14.69 -12.54 -1.13
N PHE A 20 -13.58 -12.96 -0.49
CA PHE A 20 -12.25 -12.42 -0.72
C PHE A 20 -11.29 -13.51 -1.17
N SER A 21 -10.35 -13.12 -2.00
CA SER A 21 -9.15 -13.91 -2.29
C SER A 21 -7.91 -13.07 -2.00
N ALA A 22 -6.79 -13.73 -1.68
CA ALA A 22 -5.52 -13.07 -1.46
C ALA A 22 -4.51 -13.51 -2.50
N HIS A 23 -3.65 -12.58 -2.90
CA HIS A 23 -2.53 -12.81 -3.79
C HIS A 23 -1.30 -12.14 -3.20
N ALA A 24 -0.20 -12.88 -3.10
CA ALA A 24 1.07 -12.37 -2.60
C ALA A 24 2.00 -12.08 -3.78
N VAL A 25 2.68 -10.95 -3.72
CA VAL A 25 3.64 -10.49 -4.72
C VAL A 25 4.93 -10.15 -3.99
N ASP A 26 6.07 -10.65 -4.45
CA ASP A 26 7.36 -10.30 -3.91
C ASP A 26 7.89 -8.97 -4.50
N ASP A 27 9.03 -8.50 -3.98
CA ASP A 27 9.62 -7.22 -4.39
C ASP A 27 10.07 -7.24 -5.86
N GLU A 28 10.59 -8.36 -6.35
CA GLU A 28 11.03 -8.50 -7.74
C GLU A 28 9.85 -8.41 -8.70
N GLN A 29 8.78 -9.13 -8.41
CA GLN A 29 7.54 -9.09 -9.19
C GLN A 29 6.88 -7.71 -9.12
N THR A 30 6.95 -7.05 -7.96
CA THR A 30 6.44 -5.69 -7.79
C THR A 30 7.18 -4.71 -8.70
N CYS A 31 8.52 -4.70 -8.67
CA CYS A 31 9.34 -3.86 -9.53
C CYS A 31 9.10 -4.15 -11.02
N ALA A 32 9.05 -5.43 -11.41
CA ALA A 32 8.77 -5.83 -12.79
C ALA A 32 7.37 -5.35 -13.24
N THR A 33 6.39 -5.35 -12.35
CA THR A 33 5.04 -4.86 -12.67
C THR A 33 5.02 -3.34 -12.85
N ILE A 34 5.75 -2.57 -12.02
CA ILE A 34 5.90 -1.11 -12.19
C ILE A 34 6.50 -0.80 -13.57
N SER A 35 7.62 -1.44 -13.90
CA SER A 35 8.31 -1.21 -15.19
C SER A 35 7.40 -1.55 -16.37
N ARG A 36 6.74 -2.70 -16.33
CA ARG A 36 5.83 -3.13 -17.39
C ARG A 36 4.65 -2.18 -17.60
N ILE A 37 4.01 -1.72 -16.52
CA ILE A 37 2.88 -0.79 -16.64
C ILE A 37 3.34 0.53 -17.22
N PHE A 38 4.50 1.03 -16.82
CA PHE A 38 5.06 2.24 -17.41
C PHE A 38 5.35 2.08 -18.91
N GLU A 39 5.93 0.96 -19.32
CA GLU A 39 6.18 0.66 -20.75
C GLU A 39 4.88 0.59 -21.57
N GLU A 40 3.82 -0.01 -21.01
CA GLU A 40 2.55 -0.20 -21.69
C GLU A 40 1.69 1.08 -21.75
N THR A 41 1.77 1.94 -20.73
CA THR A 41 0.80 3.05 -20.54
C THR A 41 1.43 4.43 -20.42
N GLY A 42 2.71 4.51 -20.08
CA GLY A 42 3.39 5.75 -19.69
C GLY A 42 3.10 6.19 -18.26
N GLU A 43 2.27 5.44 -17.51
CA GLU A 43 1.90 5.76 -16.13
C GLU A 43 2.82 5.05 -15.14
N LEU A 44 3.47 5.84 -14.28
CA LEU A 44 4.28 5.31 -13.19
C LEU A 44 3.40 5.09 -11.96
N ILE A 45 3.29 3.82 -11.55
CA ILE A 45 2.47 3.41 -10.40
C ILE A 45 3.33 3.15 -9.17
N ASP A 46 2.75 3.31 -7.98
CA ASP A 46 3.39 2.97 -6.72
C ASP A 46 3.40 1.43 -6.46
N PRO A 47 4.27 0.93 -5.57
CA PRO A 47 4.40 -0.51 -5.33
C PRO A 47 3.12 -1.17 -4.78
N HIS A 48 2.26 -0.45 -4.05
CA HIS A 48 0.99 -1.00 -3.57
C HIS A 48 -0.01 -1.16 -4.71
N THR A 49 -0.09 -0.17 -5.60
CA THR A 49 -0.88 -0.27 -6.84
C THR A 49 -0.36 -1.40 -7.72
N ALA A 50 0.96 -1.59 -7.81
CA ALA A 50 1.56 -2.66 -8.60
C ALA A 50 1.17 -4.05 -8.09
N THR A 51 1.08 -4.28 -6.78
CA THR A 51 0.59 -5.56 -6.24
C THR A 51 -0.85 -5.84 -6.63
N GLY A 52 -1.71 -4.81 -6.61
CA GLY A 52 -3.09 -4.91 -7.09
C GLY A 52 -3.19 -5.21 -8.59
N VAL A 53 -2.34 -4.58 -9.40
CA VAL A 53 -2.27 -4.84 -10.84
C VAL A 53 -1.79 -6.27 -11.13
N ASP A 54 -0.78 -6.76 -10.40
CA ASP A 54 -0.30 -8.14 -10.59
C ASP A 54 -1.39 -9.16 -10.22
N ALA A 55 -2.19 -8.91 -9.20
CA ALA A 55 -3.33 -9.76 -8.82
C ALA A 55 -4.36 -9.92 -9.95
N LEU A 56 -4.48 -8.97 -10.88
CA LEU A 56 -5.36 -9.11 -12.05
C LEU A 56 -4.97 -10.25 -12.96
N ARG A 57 -3.71 -10.67 -12.97
CA ARG A 57 -3.19 -11.76 -13.83
C ARG A 57 -3.75 -13.11 -13.42
N VAL A 58 -4.00 -13.30 -12.13
CA VAL A 58 -4.54 -14.54 -11.56
C VAL A 58 -6.05 -14.49 -11.34
N THR A 59 -6.65 -13.31 -11.45
CA THR A 59 -8.09 -13.14 -11.27
C THR A 59 -8.85 -13.57 -12.54
N ARG A 60 -9.97 -14.27 -12.37
CA ARG A 60 -10.81 -14.76 -13.47
C ARG A 60 -11.22 -13.63 -14.41
N THR A 61 -11.23 -13.95 -15.72
CA THR A 61 -11.64 -13.05 -16.80
C THR A 61 -13.16 -12.97 -16.94
N GLY A 62 -13.66 -11.95 -17.64
CA GLY A 62 -15.07 -11.79 -18.00
C GLY A 62 -15.83 -10.75 -17.18
N MET A 63 -15.17 -10.14 -16.16
CA MET A 63 -15.74 -9.04 -15.37
C MET A 63 -14.87 -7.80 -15.47
N THR A 64 -15.46 -6.62 -15.32
CA THR A 64 -14.70 -5.39 -15.14
C THR A 64 -13.89 -5.48 -13.86
N LYS A 65 -12.60 -5.18 -13.94
CA LYS A 65 -11.67 -5.21 -12.82
C LYS A 65 -11.29 -3.78 -12.46
N VAL A 66 -11.28 -3.48 -11.16
CA VAL A 66 -10.91 -2.17 -10.64
C VAL A 66 -9.73 -2.36 -9.68
N VAL A 67 -8.63 -1.65 -9.92
CA VAL A 67 -7.49 -1.57 -9.02
C VAL A 67 -7.51 -0.22 -8.34
N LEU A 68 -7.33 -0.21 -7.02
CA LEU A 68 -7.24 1.02 -6.25
C LEU A 68 -5.79 1.51 -6.25
N ALA A 69 -5.56 2.70 -6.81
CA ALA A 69 -4.30 3.43 -6.67
C ALA A 69 -4.33 4.20 -5.36
N THR A 70 -3.68 3.67 -4.33
CA THR A 70 -3.81 4.15 -2.95
C THR A 70 -2.69 5.09 -2.52
N ALA A 71 -1.64 5.26 -3.34
CA ALA A 71 -0.52 6.13 -3.03
C ALA A 71 0.11 6.72 -4.29
N HIS A 72 0.96 7.73 -4.09
CA HIS A 72 1.75 8.31 -5.16
C HIS A 72 3.16 7.69 -5.19
N PRO A 73 3.76 7.42 -6.38
CA PRO A 73 5.10 6.81 -6.50
C PRO A 73 6.20 7.55 -5.75
N ALA A 74 6.14 8.89 -5.68
CA ALA A 74 7.11 9.71 -4.96
C ALA A 74 7.25 9.39 -3.46
N LYS A 75 6.29 8.67 -2.86
CA LYS A 75 6.40 8.17 -1.47
C LYS A 75 7.34 6.98 -1.32
N PHE A 76 7.70 6.33 -2.41
CA PHE A 76 8.40 5.04 -2.43
C PHE A 76 9.62 5.10 -3.35
N ALA A 77 10.45 6.13 -3.16
CA ALA A 77 11.62 6.40 -4.00
C ALA A 77 12.51 5.14 -4.18
N GLU A 78 12.79 4.40 -3.10
CA GLU A 78 13.62 3.19 -3.17
C GLU A 78 13.01 2.10 -4.07
N ALA A 79 11.70 1.88 -4.03
CA ALA A 79 11.04 0.89 -4.88
C ALA A 79 11.00 1.33 -6.35
N VAL A 80 10.84 2.64 -6.58
CA VAL A 80 10.84 3.24 -7.91
C VAL A 80 12.24 3.17 -8.54
N GLU A 81 13.30 3.47 -7.76
CA GLU A 81 14.69 3.30 -8.18
C GLU A 81 15.00 1.82 -8.52
N LYS A 82 14.60 0.88 -7.69
CA LYS A 82 14.76 -0.55 -7.97
C LYS A 82 14.02 -1.01 -9.22
N ALA A 83 12.92 -0.37 -9.57
CA ALA A 83 12.19 -0.61 -10.81
C ALA A 83 12.85 0.07 -12.03
N GLY A 84 13.95 0.79 -11.86
CA GLY A 84 14.75 1.40 -12.93
C GLY A 84 14.35 2.81 -13.31
N PHE A 85 13.66 3.53 -12.43
CA PHE A 85 13.26 4.92 -12.66
C PHE A 85 14.02 5.88 -11.76
N ASP A 86 14.34 7.04 -12.30
CA ASP A 86 14.90 8.16 -11.56
C ASP A 86 13.87 8.78 -10.59
N GLU A 87 14.28 9.83 -9.88
CA GLU A 87 13.45 10.55 -8.93
C GLU A 87 12.10 10.97 -9.52
N VAL A 88 11.02 10.64 -8.82
CA VAL A 88 9.65 11.02 -9.19
C VAL A 88 9.31 12.34 -8.51
N PRO A 89 8.99 13.41 -9.26
CA PRO A 89 8.61 14.67 -8.66
C PRO A 89 7.33 14.54 -7.85
N LEU A 90 7.23 15.31 -6.77
CA LEU A 90 5.99 15.46 -6.02
C LEU A 90 4.89 16.05 -6.92
N PRO A 91 3.61 15.76 -6.66
CA PRO A 91 2.49 16.44 -7.31
C PRO A 91 2.62 17.96 -7.20
N SER A 92 2.16 18.68 -8.22
CA SER A 92 2.32 20.14 -8.32
C SER A 92 1.72 20.92 -7.15
N ASP A 93 0.70 20.38 -6.51
CA ASP A 93 0.03 20.90 -5.32
C ASP A 93 0.71 20.53 -3.99
N MET A 94 1.75 19.70 -4.04
CA MET A 94 2.50 19.19 -2.88
C MET A 94 4.01 19.46 -2.95
N THR A 95 4.47 20.34 -3.82
CA THR A 95 5.90 20.61 -4.02
C THR A 95 6.62 21.13 -2.77
N ASP A 96 5.88 21.74 -1.84
CA ASP A 96 6.37 22.23 -0.56
C ASP A 96 6.27 21.22 0.60
N LEU A 97 5.79 20.00 0.33
CA LEU A 97 5.51 18.99 1.37
C LEU A 97 6.71 18.73 2.28
N LEU A 98 7.90 18.63 1.71
CA LEU A 98 9.14 18.36 2.46
C LEU A 98 9.66 19.60 3.22
N LEU A 99 9.10 20.77 2.98
CA LEU A 99 9.43 22.02 3.67
C LEU A 99 8.44 22.36 4.79
N ARG A 100 7.32 21.65 4.86
CA ARG A 100 6.30 21.87 5.88
C ARG A 100 6.78 21.35 7.24
N GLU A 101 6.41 22.07 8.28
CA GLU A 101 6.65 21.62 9.65
C GLU A 101 5.86 20.35 9.95
N GLU A 102 6.55 19.32 10.45
CA GLU A 102 5.90 18.08 10.86
C GLU A 102 5.08 18.31 12.14
N ARG A 103 3.86 17.81 12.14
CA ARG A 103 2.95 17.85 13.29
C ARG A 103 2.61 16.44 13.71
N TYR A 104 3.25 15.99 14.78
CA TYR A 104 2.99 14.67 15.34
C TYR A 104 3.05 14.70 16.87
N THR A 105 2.45 13.70 17.48
CA THR A 105 2.54 13.45 18.93
C THR A 105 3.16 12.06 19.12
N VAL A 106 4.23 11.99 19.88
CA VAL A 106 4.84 10.72 20.27
C VAL A 106 4.02 10.12 21.41
N LEU A 107 3.58 8.88 21.25
CA LEU A 107 2.86 8.10 22.25
C LEU A 107 3.70 6.89 22.65
N GLU A 108 3.50 6.39 23.87
CA GLU A 108 4.06 5.11 24.27
C GLU A 108 3.40 3.96 23.48
N ASN A 109 4.13 2.85 23.33
CA ASN A 109 3.60 1.65 22.66
C ASN A 109 2.65 0.88 23.60
N ASP A 110 1.60 1.56 24.05
CA ASP A 110 0.54 1.04 24.91
C ASP A 110 -0.83 1.34 24.30
N LEU A 111 -1.68 0.32 24.25
CA LEU A 111 -3.00 0.42 23.63
C LEU A 111 -3.91 1.44 24.35
N ASN A 112 -3.82 1.51 25.70
CA ASN A 112 -4.68 2.42 26.48
C ASN A 112 -4.27 3.87 26.26
N ASP A 113 -2.96 4.14 26.14
CA ASP A 113 -2.45 5.48 25.87
C ASP A 113 -2.90 5.95 24.47
N VAL A 114 -2.78 5.09 23.45
CA VAL A 114 -3.28 5.39 22.11
C VAL A 114 -4.78 5.64 22.09
N GLN A 115 -5.58 4.78 22.75
CA GLN A 115 -7.03 4.96 22.83
C GLN A 115 -7.43 6.24 23.59
N SER A 116 -6.71 6.56 24.65
CA SER A 116 -6.95 7.77 25.45
C SER A 116 -6.65 9.02 24.65
N PHE A 117 -5.55 9.03 23.92
CA PHE A 117 -5.19 10.10 23.01
C PHE A 117 -6.26 10.30 21.92
N VAL A 118 -6.67 9.24 21.25
CA VAL A 118 -7.73 9.33 20.21
C VAL A 118 -9.01 9.91 20.78
N ARG A 119 -9.45 9.46 21.96
CA ARG A 119 -10.66 10.03 22.61
C ARG A 119 -10.48 11.51 22.95
N SER A 120 -9.30 11.93 23.37
CA SER A 120 -9.04 13.34 23.72
C SER A 120 -9.07 14.29 22.51
N VAL A 121 -8.74 13.78 21.33
CA VAL A 121 -8.72 14.56 20.07
C VAL A 121 -10.07 14.56 19.39
N MET A 122 -10.85 13.50 19.55
CA MET A 122 -12.18 13.38 18.92
C MET A 122 -13.30 14.01 19.75
N GLY A 123 -13.01 14.40 21.02
CA GLY A 123 -13.80 15.25 21.92
C GLY A 123 -15.15 14.96 22.16
#